data_dcd42585c3d1e0459edc134d22368828
#
_entry.id   dcd42585c3d1e0459edc134d22368828
#
_cell.length_a   1.000
_cell.length_b   1.000
_cell.length_c   1.000
_cell.angle_alpha   90.00
_cell.angle_beta   90.00
_cell.angle_gamma   90.00
#
_symmetry.space_group_name_H-M   'P 1'
#
loop_
_entity.id
_entity.type
_entity.pdbx_description
1 polymer ?
#
loop_
_entity_poly.entity_id
_entity_poly.type
_entity_poly.pdbx_seq_one_letter_code
_entity_poly.pdbx_strand_id
1 'polypeptide(L)'
;QVVAKGMAERIGISGSRVSMSVDENEKLVKDVELHNHIEAIKEVLNMLLAGPIKSVEEIDAVGHRMGHGGEYFDKSVVIDEDVLAKAREAGDLLPLHGAAFLYGIDAITELLPKVKQVATFDSSFHQSMKKEAFLYAIPLDQYEKHKIRRYGFHGTSHKYVAEEAAKMLGYKGKFISCHLGGGASVTAIENGRSVDTSMGFTPMAGMIMGTRCGDIDPYIPLHIMKTQNMTADEVNAMLNKESGWYGLTRGYTDLRDIE
;
A
#
# COMPACT_ATOMS: atom_id res chain seq x y z
N GLN A 1 16.74 -4.13 15.30
CA GLN A 1 17.66 -3.26 14.55
C GLN A 1 17.55 -3.59 13.06
N VAL A 2 17.56 -2.57 12.19
CA VAL A 2 17.62 -2.77 10.73
C VAL A 2 19.07 -3.06 10.37
N VAL A 3 19.32 -4.20 9.72
CA VAL A 3 20.67 -4.63 9.30
C VAL A 3 21.00 -4.12 7.90
N ALA A 4 20.03 -4.16 6.99
CA ALA A 4 20.18 -3.64 5.63
C ALA A 4 18.86 -3.03 5.12
N LYS A 5 18.97 -2.06 4.22
CA LYS A 5 17.85 -1.48 3.46
C LYS A 5 18.19 -1.50 1.98
N GLY A 6 17.21 -1.76 1.15
CA GLY A 6 17.41 -1.79 -0.29
C GLY A 6 16.13 -1.64 -1.08
N MET A 7 16.28 -1.58 -2.39
CA MET A 7 15.17 -1.46 -3.33
C MET A 7 15.54 -2.12 -4.66
N ALA A 8 14.59 -2.85 -5.24
CA ALA A 8 14.59 -3.23 -6.64
C ALA A 8 13.61 -2.32 -7.39
N GLU A 9 14.09 -1.66 -8.43
CA GLU A 9 13.35 -0.62 -9.15
C GLU A 9 13.20 -0.99 -10.63
N ARG A 10 12.10 -0.51 -11.24
CA ARG A 10 11.82 -0.64 -12.68
C ARG A 10 11.78 -2.10 -13.15
N ILE A 11 11.21 -2.99 -12.33
CA ILE A 11 11.04 -4.41 -12.66
C ILE A 11 10.13 -4.52 -13.90
N GLY A 12 10.56 -5.30 -14.90
CA GLY A 12 9.84 -5.52 -16.16
C GLY A 12 9.97 -4.40 -17.20
N ILE A 13 10.78 -3.36 -16.92
CA ILE A 13 11.04 -2.25 -17.87
C ILE A 13 12.53 -1.92 -17.93
N SER A 14 12.94 -1.21 -18.98
CA SER A 14 14.35 -0.84 -19.19
C SER A 14 14.92 0.03 -18.06
N GLY A 15 16.19 -0.15 -17.74
CA GLY A 15 16.92 0.59 -16.71
C GLY A 15 16.58 0.11 -15.29
N SER A 16 16.25 -1.16 -15.15
CA SER A 16 16.05 -1.79 -13.85
C SER A 16 17.36 -1.89 -13.06
N ARG A 17 17.26 -1.83 -11.74
CA ARG A 17 18.40 -1.88 -10.84
C ARG A 17 18.00 -2.36 -9.45
N VAL A 18 19.00 -2.88 -8.73
CA VAL A 18 18.89 -3.20 -7.31
C VAL A 18 19.89 -2.37 -6.53
N SER A 19 19.49 -1.91 -5.36
CA SER A 19 20.36 -1.17 -4.48
C SER A 19 20.22 -1.61 -3.03
N MET A 20 21.30 -1.57 -2.26
CA MET A 20 21.32 -1.92 -0.84
C MET A 20 22.32 -1.06 -0.09
N SER A 21 21.97 -0.67 1.13
CA SER A 21 22.91 -0.15 2.14
C SER A 21 22.87 -1.03 3.38
N VAL A 22 24.01 -1.32 3.95
CA VAL A 22 24.19 -2.07 5.19
C VAL A 22 24.54 -1.08 6.28
N ASP A 23 23.79 -1.10 7.38
CA ASP A 23 23.84 -0.08 8.42
C ASP A 23 23.65 1.34 7.82
N GLU A 24 24.51 2.29 8.09
CA GLU A 24 24.51 3.64 7.53
C GLU A 24 25.59 3.85 6.46
N ASN A 25 26.12 2.76 5.92
CA ASN A 25 27.17 2.80 4.93
C ASN A 25 26.68 3.23 3.54
N GLU A 26 27.65 3.43 2.63
CA GLU A 26 27.41 3.83 1.27
C GLU A 26 26.46 2.84 0.55
N LYS A 27 25.53 3.40 -0.22
CA LYS A 27 24.55 2.63 -0.98
C LYS A 27 25.22 1.94 -2.16
N LEU A 28 25.26 0.61 -2.14
CA LEU A 28 25.62 -0.20 -3.28
C LEU A 28 24.49 -0.17 -4.30
N VAL A 29 24.80 0.11 -5.56
CA VAL A 29 23.83 0.10 -6.66
C VAL A 29 24.34 -0.83 -7.74
N LYS A 30 23.48 -1.71 -8.24
CA LYS A 30 23.75 -2.64 -9.32
C LYS A 30 22.69 -2.46 -10.41
N ASP A 31 23.11 -1.99 -11.57
CA ASP A 31 22.27 -1.99 -12.77
C ASP A 31 22.20 -3.43 -13.28
N VAL A 32 21.00 -3.96 -13.42
CA VAL A 32 20.72 -5.33 -13.82
C VAL A 32 19.33 -5.41 -14.44
N GLU A 33 19.20 -6.16 -15.53
CA GLU A 33 17.88 -6.41 -16.11
C GLU A 33 17.07 -7.32 -15.20
N LEU A 34 15.86 -6.85 -14.86
CA LEU A 34 14.91 -7.56 -14.00
C LEU A 34 13.60 -7.72 -14.78
N HIS A 35 13.37 -8.90 -15.33
CA HIS A 35 12.18 -9.14 -16.15
C HIS A 35 10.91 -9.36 -15.31
N ASN A 36 11.07 -9.82 -14.07
CA ASN A 36 9.97 -10.14 -13.16
C ASN A 36 10.40 -10.04 -11.68
N HIS A 37 9.45 -10.23 -10.78
CA HIS A 37 9.68 -10.13 -9.34
C HIS A 37 10.53 -11.29 -8.78
N ILE A 38 10.52 -12.47 -9.40
CA ILE A 38 11.37 -13.60 -9.00
C ILE A 38 12.84 -13.23 -9.19
N GLU A 39 13.19 -12.70 -10.35
CA GLU A 39 14.54 -12.21 -10.64
C GLU A 39 14.96 -11.08 -9.69
N ALA A 40 14.05 -10.16 -9.41
CA ALA A 40 14.30 -9.06 -8.48
C ALA A 40 14.60 -9.57 -7.06
N ILE A 41 13.82 -10.50 -6.54
CA ILE A 41 14.03 -11.06 -5.20
C ILE A 41 15.30 -11.92 -5.18
N LYS A 42 15.58 -12.69 -6.23
CA LYS A 42 16.82 -13.45 -6.35
C LYS A 42 18.03 -12.53 -6.27
N GLU A 43 18.01 -11.40 -6.95
CA GLU A 43 19.10 -10.44 -6.90
C GLU A 43 19.22 -9.75 -5.53
N VAL A 44 18.10 -9.45 -4.86
CA VAL A 44 18.11 -8.97 -3.47
C VAL A 44 18.75 -10.01 -2.54
N LEU A 45 18.41 -11.29 -2.67
CA LEU A 45 19.03 -12.37 -1.90
C LEU A 45 20.53 -12.49 -2.17
N ASN A 46 20.96 -12.37 -3.44
CA ASN A 46 22.38 -12.36 -3.80
C ASN A 46 23.14 -11.22 -3.10
N MET A 47 22.55 -10.02 -3.06
CA MET A 47 23.17 -8.88 -2.36
C MET A 47 23.22 -9.10 -0.85
N LEU A 48 22.18 -9.67 -0.24
CA LEU A 48 22.17 -10.00 1.18
C LEU A 48 23.25 -11.04 1.52
N LEU A 49 23.41 -12.08 0.71
CA LEU A 49 24.43 -13.13 0.87
C LEU A 49 25.87 -12.63 0.64
N ALA A 50 26.02 -11.58 -0.15
CA ALA A 50 27.33 -10.95 -0.38
C ALA A 50 27.77 -10.04 0.79
N GLY A 51 26.89 -9.78 1.76
CA GLY A 51 27.15 -8.83 2.84
C GLY A 51 26.58 -9.27 4.20
N PRO A 52 25.32 -8.88 4.52
CA PRO A 52 24.83 -8.92 5.89
C PRO A 52 24.44 -10.32 6.41
N ILE A 53 24.19 -11.30 5.55
CA ILE A 53 23.88 -12.67 5.96
C ILE A 53 24.84 -13.67 5.30
N LYS A 54 25.07 -14.81 5.95
CA LYS A 54 25.98 -15.85 5.45
C LYS A 54 25.24 -16.94 4.68
N SER A 55 23.96 -17.13 4.96
CA SER A 55 23.12 -18.10 4.28
C SER A 55 21.65 -17.70 4.34
N VAL A 56 20.82 -18.25 3.45
CA VAL A 56 19.37 -18.00 3.42
C VAL A 56 18.64 -18.62 4.61
N GLU A 57 19.24 -19.59 5.29
CA GLU A 57 18.73 -20.22 6.51
C GLU A 57 18.74 -19.27 7.72
N GLU A 58 19.45 -18.16 7.65
CA GLU A 58 19.39 -17.10 8.65
C GLU A 58 18.08 -16.27 8.55
N ILE A 59 17.30 -16.48 7.49
CA ILE A 59 16.01 -15.79 7.31
C ILE A 59 14.90 -16.62 7.98
N ASP A 60 14.47 -16.20 9.16
CA ASP A 60 13.42 -16.88 9.93
C ASP A 60 12.03 -16.70 9.32
N ALA A 61 11.75 -15.52 8.77
CA ALA A 61 10.44 -15.19 8.19
C ALA A 61 10.53 -14.05 7.16
N VAL A 62 9.55 -13.98 6.27
CA VAL A 62 9.36 -12.88 5.32
C VAL A 62 8.02 -12.20 5.56
N GLY A 63 8.04 -10.89 5.75
CA GLY A 63 6.84 -10.06 5.87
C GLY A 63 6.48 -9.41 4.54
N HIS A 64 5.22 -9.54 4.14
CA HIS A 64 4.67 -8.91 2.94
C HIS A 64 3.69 -7.80 3.31
N ARG A 65 3.92 -6.60 2.79
CA ARG A 65 2.93 -5.52 2.86
C ARG A 65 1.95 -5.70 1.73
N MET A 66 0.68 -5.91 2.08
CA MET A 66 -0.44 -6.07 1.16
C MET A 66 -1.29 -4.79 1.16
N GLY A 67 -1.71 -4.33 -0.01
CA GLY A 67 -2.49 -3.11 -0.12
C GLY A 67 -3.91 -3.26 0.42
N HIS A 68 -4.54 -4.42 0.25
CA HIS A 68 -5.93 -4.64 0.61
C HIS A 68 -6.17 -6.00 1.23
N GLY A 69 -6.91 -6.06 2.32
CA GLY A 69 -7.27 -7.29 3.02
C GLY A 69 -8.77 -7.62 2.98
N GLY A 70 -9.57 -6.85 2.24
CA GLY A 70 -11.03 -7.01 2.25
C GLY A 70 -11.60 -6.83 3.64
N GLU A 71 -12.66 -7.56 3.95
CA GLU A 71 -13.22 -7.72 5.29
C GLU A 71 -12.64 -8.94 6.02
N TYR A 72 -11.69 -9.66 5.38
CA TYR A 72 -11.15 -10.92 5.89
C TYR A 72 -10.07 -10.74 6.97
N PHE A 73 -9.30 -9.65 6.89
CA PHE A 73 -8.10 -9.49 7.71
C PHE A 73 -8.12 -8.20 8.52
N ASP A 74 -8.19 -8.34 9.83
CA ASP A 74 -8.09 -7.26 10.83
C ASP A 74 -6.70 -7.13 11.47
N LYS A 75 -5.78 -8.05 11.12
CA LYS A 75 -4.42 -8.13 11.64
C LYS A 75 -3.49 -8.84 10.65
N SER A 76 -2.20 -8.85 10.96
CA SER A 76 -1.21 -9.67 10.23
C SER A 76 -1.48 -11.15 10.44
N VAL A 77 -1.30 -11.95 9.39
CA VAL A 77 -1.56 -13.40 9.38
C VAL A 77 -0.40 -14.16 8.75
N VAL A 78 -0.15 -15.37 9.22
CA VAL A 78 0.75 -16.31 8.51
C VAL A 78 0.05 -16.76 7.24
N ILE A 79 0.79 -16.76 6.13
CA ILE A 79 0.25 -17.11 4.82
C ILE A 79 0.13 -18.63 4.71
N ASP A 80 -1.08 -19.07 4.38
CA ASP A 80 -1.44 -20.42 3.97
C ASP A 80 -2.36 -20.35 2.72
N GLU A 81 -2.85 -21.47 2.26
CA GLU A 81 -3.70 -21.55 1.06
C GLU A 81 -5.03 -20.79 1.22
N ASP A 82 -5.65 -20.83 2.40
CA ASP A 82 -6.89 -20.09 2.71
C ASP A 82 -6.65 -18.59 2.71
N VAL A 83 -5.56 -18.15 3.35
CA VAL A 83 -5.13 -16.74 3.35
C VAL A 83 -4.85 -16.26 1.94
N LEU A 84 -4.17 -17.06 1.10
CA LEU A 84 -3.90 -16.71 -0.30
C LEU A 84 -5.18 -16.58 -1.12
N ALA A 85 -6.15 -17.50 -0.95
CA ALA A 85 -7.44 -17.42 -1.65
C ALA A 85 -8.19 -16.14 -1.29
N LYS A 86 -8.30 -15.81 -0.01
CA LYS A 86 -8.95 -14.59 0.49
C LYS A 86 -8.20 -13.32 0.09
N ALA A 87 -6.86 -13.36 0.05
CA ALA A 87 -6.05 -12.23 -0.39
C ALA A 87 -6.22 -11.95 -1.89
N ARG A 88 -6.41 -12.99 -2.72
CA ARG A 88 -6.75 -12.83 -4.15
C ARG A 88 -8.11 -12.16 -4.31
N GLU A 89 -9.13 -12.66 -3.63
CA GLU A 89 -10.48 -12.07 -3.67
C GLU A 89 -10.48 -10.61 -3.18
N ALA A 90 -9.76 -10.29 -2.11
CA ALA A 90 -9.59 -8.93 -1.64
C ALA A 90 -8.82 -8.05 -2.65
N GLY A 91 -7.87 -8.62 -3.38
CA GLY A 91 -7.11 -7.97 -4.44
C GLY A 91 -7.99 -7.52 -5.61
N ASP A 92 -9.05 -8.26 -5.94
CA ASP A 92 -9.99 -7.93 -7.01
C ASP A 92 -10.79 -6.63 -6.72
N LEU A 93 -10.83 -6.19 -5.46
CA LEU A 93 -11.39 -4.89 -5.09
C LEU A 93 -10.48 -3.69 -5.46
N LEU A 94 -9.22 -3.94 -5.83
CA LEU A 94 -8.27 -2.90 -6.25
C LEU A 94 -8.14 -2.87 -7.78
N PRO A 95 -8.62 -1.80 -8.45
CA PRO A 95 -8.70 -1.76 -9.92
C PRO A 95 -7.35 -1.81 -10.65
N LEU A 96 -6.23 -1.52 -9.97
CA LEU A 96 -4.93 -1.35 -10.64
C LEU A 96 -3.81 -2.30 -10.13
N HIS A 97 -4.00 -3.01 -9.02
CA HIS A 97 -2.88 -3.69 -8.33
C HIS A 97 -3.22 -5.06 -7.74
N GLY A 98 -4.40 -5.61 -8.00
CA GLY A 98 -4.88 -6.82 -7.33
C GLY A 98 -3.93 -8.03 -7.40
N ALA A 99 -3.29 -8.27 -8.53
CA ALA A 99 -2.34 -9.38 -8.70
C ALA A 99 -0.90 -9.05 -8.28
N ALA A 100 -0.50 -7.77 -8.29
CA ALA A 100 0.90 -7.38 -8.06
C ALA A 100 1.41 -7.73 -6.64
N PHE A 101 0.52 -7.74 -5.64
CA PHE A 101 0.89 -8.10 -4.27
C PHE A 101 1.29 -9.56 -4.13
N LEU A 102 0.79 -10.44 -4.99
CA LEU A 102 1.04 -11.88 -4.93
C LEU A 102 2.40 -12.25 -5.54
N TYR A 103 2.92 -11.45 -6.46
CA TYR A 103 4.21 -11.74 -7.10
C TYR A 103 5.36 -11.88 -6.10
N GLY A 104 5.35 -11.06 -5.03
CA GLY A 104 6.34 -11.19 -3.97
C GLY A 104 6.21 -12.48 -3.17
N ILE A 105 4.99 -12.91 -2.89
CA ILE A 105 4.70 -14.16 -2.18
C ILE A 105 5.09 -15.37 -3.04
N ASP A 106 4.69 -15.36 -4.31
CA ASP A 106 4.99 -16.44 -5.26
C ASP A 106 6.51 -16.58 -5.42
N ALA A 107 7.23 -15.47 -5.56
CA ALA A 107 8.68 -15.47 -5.68
C ALA A 107 9.39 -16.00 -4.42
N ILE A 108 8.94 -15.64 -3.23
CA ILE A 108 9.49 -16.18 -1.98
C ILE A 108 9.13 -17.66 -1.82
N THR A 109 7.93 -18.07 -2.21
CA THR A 109 7.53 -19.49 -2.17
C THR A 109 8.43 -20.35 -3.07
N GLU A 110 8.84 -19.82 -4.23
CA GLU A 110 9.75 -20.51 -5.14
C GLU A 110 11.19 -20.52 -4.61
N LEU A 111 11.70 -19.38 -4.17
CA LEU A 111 13.11 -19.21 -3.81
C LEU A 111 13.45 -19.71 -2.40
N LEU A 112 12.50 -19.59 -1.47
CA LEU A 112 12.65 -19.91 -0.05
C LEU A 112 11.47 -20.76 0.47
N PRO A 113 11.22 -21.97 -0.05
CA PRO A 113 10.00 -22.74 0.19
C PRO A 113 9.77 -23.15 1.64
N LYS A 114 10.76 -23.08 2.51
CA LYS A 114 10.67 -23.44 3.94
C LYS A 114 10.46 -22.24 4.85
N VAL A 115 10.64 -21.02 4.33
CA VAL A 115 10.54 -19.80 5.12
C VAL A 115 9.06 -19.46 5.40
N LYS A 116 8.75 -19.11 6.64
CA LYS A 116 7.41 -18.63 6.99
C LYS A 116 7.15 -17.27 6.36
N GLN A 117 5.99 -17.11 5.78
CA GLN A 117 5.57 -15.86 5.17
C GLN A 117 4.39 -15.27 5.96
N VAL A 118 4.41 -13.96 6.17
CA VAL A 118 3.39 -13.22 6.92
C VAL A 118 2.86 -12.08 6.07
N ALA A 119 1.55 -11.99 5.92
CA ALA A 119 0.89 -10.86 5.25
C ALA A 119 0.44 -9.81 6.28
N THR A 120 0.67 -8.54 5.96
CA THR A 120 0.16 -7.38 6.70
C THR A 120 -0.57 -6.47 5.73
N PHE A 121 -1.82 -6.14 6.02
CA PHE A 121 -2.71 -5.44 5.09
C PHE A 121 -2.87 -3.98 5.50
N ASP A 122 -2.75 -3.06 4.55
CA ASP A 122 -2.90 -1.63 4.78
C ASP A 122 -4.30 -1.25 5.26
N SER A 123 -5.32 -2.01 4.87
CA SER A 123 -6.71 -1.79 5.29
C SER A 123 -7.06 -2.42 6.66
N SER A 124 -6.23 -3.31 7.20
CA SER A 124 -6.59 -4.11 8.39
C SER A 124 -6.83 -3.26 9.65
N PHE A 125 -6.05 -2.21 9.87
CA PHE A 125 -6.21 -1.32 11.03
C PHE A 125 -7.57 -0.62 11.06
N HIS A 126 -8.14 -0.36 9.87
CA HIS A 126 -9.41 0.34 9.70
C HIS A 126 -10.64 -0.57 9.81
N GLN A 127 -10.47 -1.90 9.96
CA GLN A 127 -11.58 -2.84 10.17
C GLN A 127 -12.33 -2.58 11.49
N SER A 128 -11.76 -1.81 12.39
CA SER A 128 -12.43 -1.37 13.64
C SER A 128 -13.45 -0.25 13.45
N MET A 129 -13.56 0.36 12.25
CA MET A 129 -14.58 1.38 11.96
C MET A 129 -15.98 0.79 12.06
N LYS A 130 -16.92 1.57 12.60
CA LYS A 130 -18.34 1.21 12.67
C LYS A 130 -19.03 1.44 11.33
N LYS A 131 -20.23 0.87 11.18
CA LYS A 131 -21.04 1.01 9.94
C LYS A 131 -21.27 2.46 9.55
N GLU A 132 -21.49 3.34 10.52
CA GLU A 132 -21.73 4.77 10.30
C GLU A 132 -20.52 5.50 9.68
N ALA A 133 -19.31 4.98 9.89
CA ALA A 133 -18.09 5.55 9.34
C ALA A 133 -17.68 4.91 8.00
N PHE A 134 -17.98 3.62 7.78
CA PHE A 134 -17.52 2.95 6.58
C PHE A 134 -18.56 2.84 5.45
N LEU A 135 -19.86 2.97 5.71
CA LEU A 135 -20.89 2.91 4.66
C LEU A 135 -20.93 4.21 3.85
N TYR A 136 -21.02 4.06 2.54
CA TYR A 136 -21.37 5.16 1.64
C TYR A 136 -22.89 5.32 1.54
N ALA A 137 -23.35 6.54 1.31
CA ALA A 137 -24.77 6.86 1.10
C ALA A 137 -25.24 6.49 -0.33
N ILE A 138 -25.08 5.23 -0.69
CA ILE A 138 -25.55 4.60 -1.93
C ILE A 138 -26.41 3.37 -1.56
N PRO A 139 -27.14 2.76 -2.51
CA PRO A 139 -27.97 1.60 -2.20
C PRO A 139 -27.19 0.54 -1.41
N LEU A 140 -27.77 0.07 -0.29
CA LEU A 140 -27.11 -0.84 0.66
C LEU A 140 -26.65 -2.13 0.01
N ASP A 141 -27.35 -2.59 -1.04
CA ASP A 141 -26.96 -3.73 -1.86
C ASP A 141 -25.54 -3.64 -2.41
N GLN A 142 -25.01 -2.41 -2.64
CA GLN A 142 -23.63 -2.23 -3.12
C GLN A 142 -22.62 -2.68 -2.06
N TYR A 143 -22.92 -2.48 -0.80
CA TYR A 143 -22.11 -3.03 0.28
C TYR A 143 -22.37 -4.54 0.46
N GLU A 144 -23.62 -4.94 0.58
CA GLU A 144 -23.95 -6.33 0.94
C GLU A 144 -23.48 -7.34 -0.12
N LYS A 145 -23.66 -7.02 -1.40
CA LYS A 145 -23.34 -7.90 -2.54
C LYS A 145 -21.94 -7.70 -3.10
N HIS A 146 -21.48 -6.43 -3.13
CA HIS A 146 -20.25 -6.06 -3.85
C HIS A 146 -19.16 -5.53 -2.91
N LYS A 147 -19.39 -5.52 -1.59
CA LYS A 147 -18.42 -5.08 -0.57
C LYS A 147 -17.91 -3.65 -0.78
N ILE A 148 -18.71 -2.79 -1.44
CA ILE A 148 -18.38 -1.38 -1.65
C ILE A 148 -18.58 -0.61 -0.35
N ARG A 149 -17.47 -0.29 0.29
CA ARG A 149 -17.41 0.45 1.57
C ARG A 149 -16.10 1.22 1.66
N ARG A 150 -15.98 2.11 2.65
CA ARG A 150 -14.68 2.67 3.04
C ARG A 150 -13.85 1.58 3.70
N TYR A 151 -12.66 1.31 3.16
CA TYR A 151 -11.65 0.40 3.75
C TYR A 151 -10.55 1.18 4.45
N GLY A 152 -10.09 2.28 3.84
CA GLY A 152 -8.92 3.01 4.29
C GLY A 152 -7.61 2.28 4.00
N PHE A 153 -6.53 3.03 3.98
CA PHE A 153 -5.19 2.53 3.66
C PHE A 153 -4.15 3.20 4.56
N HIS A 154 -2.88 2.86 4.38
CA HIS A 154 -1.79 3.25 5.27
C HIS A 154 -2.00 2.79 6.73
N GLY A 155 -2.88 1.81 6.95
CA GLY A 155 -3.25 1.35 8.28
C GLY A 155 -2.06 0.83 9.10
N THR A 156 -1.07 0.22 8.46
CA THR A 156 0.19 -0.19 9.10
C THR A 156 0.95 1.01 9.68
N SER A 157 1.01 2.12 8.94
CA SER A 157 1.63 3.37 9.39
C SER A 157 0.82 4.01 10.53
N HIS A 158 -0.50 4.17 10.36
CA HIS A 158 -1.36 4.77 11.36
C HIS A 158 -1.35 4.00 12.68
N LYS A 159 -1.39 2.66 12.60
CA LYS A 159 -1.29 1.78 13.76
C LYS A 159 0.03 1.99 14.49
N TYR A 160 1.15 1.93 13.78
CA TYR A 160 2.48 2.09 14.36
C TYR A 160 2.65 3.44 15.05
N VAL A 161 2.28 4.53 14.36
CA VAL A 161 2.36 5.89 14.93
C VAL A 161 1.50 6.04 16.18
N ALA A 162 0.28 5.47 16.18
CA ALA A 162 -0.59 5.52 17.36
C ALA A 162 -0.04 4.71 18.53
N GLU A 163 0.57 3.54 18.27
CA GLU A 163 1.20 2.72 19.30
C GLU A 163 2.42 3.42 19.91
N GLU A 164 3.28 4.04 19.09
CA GLU A 164 4.43 4.80 19.57
C GLU A 164 3.99 6.05 20.34
N ALA A 165 3.01 6.81 19.83
CA ALA A 165 2.47 7.96 20.55
C ALA A 165 1.90 7.55 21.92
N ALA A 166 1.17 6.43 21.99
CA ALA A 166 0.63 5.93 23.26
C ALA A 166 1.73 5.53 24.26
N LYS A 167 2.83 4.93 23.77
CA LYS A 167 4.01 4.62 24.61
C LYS A 167 4.66 5.89 25.15
N MET A 168 4.89 6.88 24.26
CA MET A 168 5.54 8.14 24.63
C MET A 168 4.71 8.96 25.64
N LEU A 169 3.39 8.96 25.49
CA LEU A 169 2.46 9.71 26.35
C LEU A 169 2.04 8.95 27.61
N GLY A 170 2.26 7.63 27.64
CA GLY A 170 1.88 6.78 28.78
C GLY A 170 0.38 6.45 28.84
N TYR A 171 -0.41 6.79 27.80
CA TYR A 171 -1.84 6.47 27.73
C TYR A 171 -2.32 6.23 26.30
N LYS A 172 -3.42 5.48 26.17
CA LYS A 172 -4.20 5.37 24.95
C LYS A 172 -5.36 6.36 25.01
N GLY A 173 -5.50 7.19 24.00
CA GLY A 173 -6.52 8.25 23.99
C GLY A 173 -7.08 8.48 22.59
N LYS A 174 -7.48 9.71 22.33
CA LYS A 174 -7.92 10.16 21.01
C LYS A 174 -6.75 10.80 20.29
N PHE A 175 -6.38 10.24 19.15
CA PHE A 175 -5.29 10.73 18.30
C PHE A 175 -5.78 11.03 16.89
N ILE A 176 -5.15 11.99 16.24
CA ILE A 176 -5.23 12.18 14.80
C ILE A 176 -3.85 11.83 14.25
N SER A 177 -3.78 10.82 13.41
CA SER A 177 -2.56 10.40 12.75
C SER A 177 -2.57 10.86 11.30
N CYS A 178 -1.50 11.54 10.88
CA CYS A 178 -1.30 12.02 9.51
C CYS A 178 -0.17 11.24 8.86
N HIS A 179 -0.48 10.51 7.79
CA HIS A 179 0.51 9.92 6.90
C HIS A 179 0.65 10.83 5.69
N LEU A 180 1.74 11.58 5.61
CA LEU A 180 1.97 12.62 4.60
C LEU A 180 3.18 12.23 3.74
N GLY A 181 2.92 11.63 2.59
CA GLY A 181 3.90 11.23 1.60
C GLY A 181 3.38 11.51 0.18
N GLY A 182 3.90 10.83 -0.84
CA GLY A 182 3.35 10.89 -2.19
C GLY A 182 1.88 10.45 -2.25
N GLY A 183 1.49 9.45 -1.41
CA GLY A 183 0.12 9.24 -0.96
C GLY A 183 -0.07 9.89 0.42
N ALA A 184 -1.26 10.41 0.71
CA ALA A 184 -1.56 11.06 1.98
C ALA A 184 -2.90 10.59 2.55
N SER A 185 -2.95 10.42 3.88
CA SER A 185 -4.19 10.13 4.61
C SER A 185 -4.15 10.64 6.04
N VAL A 186 -5.33 10.90 6.58
CA VAL A 186 -5.54 11.27 7.99
C VAL A 186 -6.50 10.27 8.60
N THR A 187 -6.19 9.82 9.81
CA THR A 187 -7.00 8.83 10.53
C THR A 187 -7.31 9.32 11.93
N ALA A 188 -8.57 9.27 12.30
CA ALA A 188 -9.02 9.45 13.67
C ALA A 188 -8.92 8.11 14.41
N ILE A 189 -8.27 8.16 15.58
CA ILE A 189 -7.96 6.97 16.37
C ILE A 189 -8.46 7.18 17.80
N GLU A 190 -9.21 6.23 18.33
CA GLU A 190 -9.67 6.22 19.71
C GLU A 190 -9.26 4.93 20.40
N ASN A 191 -8.54 5.05 21.51
CA ASN A 191 -8.07 3.91 22.31
C ASN A 191 -7.31 2.85 21.49
N GLY A 192 -6.51 3.29 20.51
CA GLY A 192 -5.71 2.43 19.64
C GLY A 192 -6.49 1.76 18.50
N ARG A 193 -7.71 2.21 18.21
CA ARG A 193 -8.56 1.72 17.11
C ARG A 193 -8.87 2.85 16.14
N SER A 194 -8.80 2.57 14.86
CA SER A 194 -9.28 3.50 13.83
C SER A 194 -10.81 3.65 13.96
N VAL A 195 -11.27 4.89 14.06
CA VAL A 195 -12.71 5.22 14.10
C VAL A 195 -13.19 5.88 12.81
N ASP A 196 -12.29 6.54 12.08
CA ASP A 196 -12.52 7.08 10.76
C ASP A 196 -11.19 7.32 10.04
N THR A 197 -11.21 7.39 8.69
CA THR A 197 -10.02 7.67 7.88
C THR A 197 -10.39 8.36 6.58
N SER A 198 -9.49 9.16 6.04
CA SER A 198 -9.75 9.96 4.83
C SER A 198 -9.77 9.15 3.54
N MET A 199 -8.95 8.09 3.40
CA MET A 199 -9.01 7.23 2.23
C MET A 199 -10.28 6.37 2.26
N GLY A 200 -10.81 6.07 1.08
CA GLY A 200 -12.12 5.47 0.90
C GLY A 200 -12.11 3.98 0.54
N PHE A 201 -12.93 3.65 -0.46
CA PHE A 201 -12.96 2.34 -1.11
C PHE A 201 -11.61 2.01 -1.76
N THR A 202 -10.99 3.02 -2.35
CA THR A 202 -9.64 2.97 -2.91
C THR A 202 -8.72 4.00 -2.23
N PRO A 203 -7.39 3.93 -2.42
CA PRO A 203 -6.47 4.93 -1.90
C PRO A 203 -6.49 6.27 -2.69
N MET A 204 -7.51 6.51 -3.50
CA MET A 204 -7.67 7.75 -4.28
C MET A 204 -8.43 8.83 -3.50
N ALA A 205 -9.44 8.44 -2.72
CA ALA A 205 -10.30 9.36 -1.96
C ALA A 205 -9.56 10.06 -0.81
N GLY A 206 -10.14 11.13 -0.31
CA GLY A 206 -9.66 11.91 0.82
C GLY A 206 -8.85 13.12 0.41
N MET A 207 -7.67 13.28 0.99
CA MET A 207 -6.80 14.42 0.76
C MET A 207 -6.27 14.47 -0.67
N ILE A 208 -5.99 15.67 -1.16
CA ILE A 208 -5.16 15.86 -2.35
C ILE A 208 -3.78 15.23 -2.12
N MET A 209 -3.23 14.57 -3.13
CA MET A 209 -1.96 13.85 -3.07
C MET A 209 -1.02 14.28 -4.20
N GLY A 210 0.16 13.70 -4.28
CA GLY A 210 1.13 14.03 -5.32
C GLY A 210 0.55 13.96 -6.73
N THR A 211 -0.10 12.85 -7.08
CA THR A 211 -0.71 12.61 -8.41
C THR A 211 -2.18 12.21 -8.36
N ARG A 212 -2.75 11.96 -7.19
CA ARG A 212 -4.16 11.55 -7.02
C ARG A 212 -5.02 12.75 -6.65
N CYS A 213 -6.23 12.79 -7.23
CA CYS A 213 -7.14 13.93 -7.06
C CYS A 213 -7.62 14.15 -5.61
N GLY A 214 -7.71 13.11 -4.79
CA GLY A 214 -8.46 13.18 -3.53
C GLY A 214 -9.97 13.21 -3.77
N ASP A 215 -10.71 13.81 -2.84
CA ASP A 215 -12.16 13.93 -2.96
C ASP A 215 -12.56 14.91 -4.07
N ILE A 216 -13.45 14.46 -4.93
CA ILE A 216 -14.08 15.27 -6.00
C ILE A 216 -15.57 14.97 -6.05
N ASP A 217 -16.33 15.83 -6.70
CA ASP A 217 -17.74 15.54 -6.99
C ASP A 217 -17.83 14.26 -7.86
N PRO A 218 -18.62 13.26 -7.45
CA PRO A 218 -18.74 11.98 -8.17
C PRO A 218 -19.31 12.12 -9.58
N TYR A 219 -19.92 13.24 -9.94
CA TYR A 219 -20.39 13.50 -11.29
C TYR A 219 -19.26 13.94 -12.25
N ILE A 220 -18.15 14.47 -11.72
CA ILE A 220 -17.03 14.94 -12.55
C ILE A 220 -16.47 13.84 -13.47
N PRO A 221 -16.15 12.62 -12.99
CA PRO A 221 -15.71 11.53 -13.85
C PRO A 221 -16.71 11.22 -14.99
N LEU A 222 -18.00 11.16 -14.67
CA LEU A 222 -19.07 10.89 -15.65
C LEU A 222 -19.18 12.01 -16.69
N HIS A 223 -19.03 13.27 -16.27
CA HIS A 223 -19.05 14.43 -17.15
C HIS A 223 -17.86 14.40 -18.15
N ILE A 224 -16.66 14.12 -17.64
CA ILE A 224 -15.44 14.01 -18.47
C ILE A 224 -15.59 12.89 -19.49
N MET A 225 -16.02 11.70 -19.08
CA MET A 225 -16.27 10.58 -19.99
C MET A 225 -17.21 10.97 -21.12
N LYS A 226 -18.30 11.66 -20.79
CA LYS A 226 -19.34 12.07 -21.75
C LYS A 226 -18.89 13.19 -22.70
N THR A 227 -18.19 14.18 -22.18
CA THR A 227 -17.87 15.41 -22.95
C THR A 227 -16.54 15.34 -23.69
N GLN A 228 -15.60 14.54 -23.19
CA GLN A 228 -14.27 14.37 -23.79
C GLN A 228 -14.08 13.00 -24.43
N ASN A 229 -15.13 12.17 -24.45
CA ASN A 229 -15.12 10.81 -25.04
C ASN A 229 -14.00 9.91 -24.46
N MET A 230 -13.68 10.10 -23.17
CA MET A 230 -12.70 9.29 -22.45
C MET A 230 -13.36 8.00 -21.92
N THR A 231 -12.61 6.91 -21.97
CA THR A 231 -13.00 5.64 -21.35
C THR A 231 -12.87 5.71 -19.82
N ALA A 232 -13.48 4.77 -19.11
CA ALA A 232 -13.35 4.66 -17.66
C ALA A 232 -11.88 4.48 -17.22
N ASP A 233 -11.09 3.71 -17.98
CA ASP A 233 -9.68 3.46 -17.69
C ASP A 233 -8.83 4.73 -17.89
N GLU A 234 -9.08 5.52 -18.92
CA GLU A 234 -8.40 6.80 -19.15
C GLU A 234 -8.72 7.80 -18.05
N VAL A 235 -9.99 7.91 -17.65
CA VAL A 235 -10.38 8.79 -16.52
C VAL A 235 -9.77 8.30 -15.22
N ASN A 236 -9.78 6.98 -14.96
CA ASN A 236 -9.11 6.41 -13.80
C ASN A 236 -7.60 6.70 -13.78
N ALA A 237 -6.92 6.58 -14.91
CA ALA A 237 -5.50 6.91 -15.05
C ALA A 237 -5.26 8.39 -14.76
N MET A 238 -6.06 9.29 -15.33
CA MET A 238 -5.99 10.73 -15.09
C MET A 238 -6.15 11.08 -13.61
N LEU A 239 -7.18 10.53 -12.93
CA LEU A 239 -7.46 10.81 -11.53
C LEU A 239 -6.38 10.27 -10.56
N ASN A 240 -5.69 9.18 -10.93
CA ASN A 240 -4.67 8.57 -10.11
C ASN A 240 -3.24 9.06 -10.39
N LYS A 241 -2.92 9.45 -11.64
CA LYS A 241 -1.54 9.68 -12.08
C LYS A 241 -1.27 11.09 -12.59
N GLU A 242 -2.32 11.82 -12.97
CA GLU A 242 -2.19 13.12 -13.66
C GLU A 242 -2.93 14.25 -12.90
N SER A 243 -3.45 13.94 -11.73
CA SER A 243 -4.20 14.87 -10.86
C SER A 243 -3.38 15.29 -9.63
N GLY A 244 -4.04 15.69 -8.58
CA GLY A 244 -3.38 16.12 -7.36
C GLY A 244 -2.51 17.36 -7.56
N TRP A 245 -1.42 17.46 -6.79
CA TRP A 245 -0.46 18.55 -6.93
C TRP A 245 0.15 18.59 -8.34
N TYR A 246 0.49 17.43 -8.90
CA TYR A 246 1.01 17.32 -10.26
C TYR A 246 0.08 17.97 -11.29
N GLY A 247 -1.20 17.66 -11.24
CA GLY A 247 -2.18 18.20 -12.19
C GLY A 247 -2.41 19.69 -12.01
N LEU A 248 -2.53 20.16 -10.76
CA LEU A 248 -2.76 21.58 -10.46
C LEU A 248 -1.56 22.48 -10.81
N THR A 249 -0.36 21.98 -10.60
CA THR A 249 0.90 22.74 -10.82
C THR A 249 1.53 22.47 -12.17
N ARG A 250 0.99 21.54 -12.96
CA ARG A 250 1.52 21.10 -14.25
C ARG A 250 2.92 20.47 -14.18
N GLY A 251 3.20 19.72 -13.10
CA GLY A 251 4.42 18.92 -13.03
C GLY A 251 5.05 18.72 -11.66
N TYR A 252 4.70 19.49 -10.63
CA TYR A 252 5.28 19.33 -9.29
C TYR A 252 4.43 18.35 -8.45
N THR A 253 5.12 17.45 -7.76
CA THR A 253 4.51 16.49 -6.83
C THR A 253 4.93 16.70 -5.39
N ASP A 254 6.01 17.44 -5.18
CA ASP A 254 6.56 17.75 -3.87
C ASP A 254 6.16 19.16 -3.45
N LEU A 255 5.54 19.29 -2.27
CA LEU A 255 5.11 20.57 -1.73
C LEU A 255 6.25 21.57 -1.50
N ARG A 256 7.49 21.09 -1.37
CA ARG A 256 8.68 21.94 -1.23
C ARG A 256 9.02 22.69 -2.52
N ASP A 257 8.53 22.20 -3.65
CA ASP A 257 8.74 22.80 -4.98
C ASP A 257 7.55 23.70 -5.39
N ILE A 258 6.50 23.77 -4.55
CA ILE A 258 5.27 24.53 -4.81
C ILE A 258 5.23 25.72 -3.84
N GLU A 259 5.42 26.91 -4.38
CA GLU A 259 5.27 28.18 -3.65
C GLU A 259 3.85 28.76 -3.80
#